data_fff240b2b250b3803a085c89be57c6fb
#
_entry.id   fff240b2b250b3803a085c89be57c6fb
#
_cell.length_a   1.000
_cell.length_b   1.000
_cell.length_c   1.000
_cell.angle_alpha   90.00
_cell.angle_beta   90.00
_cell.angle_gamma   90.00
#
_symmetry.space_group_name_H-M   'P 1'
#
loop_
_entity.id
_entity.type
_entity.pdbx_description
1 polymer ?
#
loop_
_entity_poly.entity_id
_entity_poly.type
_entity_poly.pdbx_seq_one_letter_code
_entity_poly.pdbx_strand_id
1 'polypeptide(L)'
;MDKTTTRSTLSEAVFKNVGLSRNESATLVDSVFGEILKSLINGDDVKISSFGTFVVRQKKERIGRNPKTGQEVPITARSVVTFRASNVLKSKVNSKNKMNLEEELHEFKVTRSI
;
A
#
# COMPACT_ATOMS: atom_id res chain seq x y z
N MET A 1 4.34 5.43 20.90
CA MET A 1 5.08 4.20 20.61
C MET A 1 4.81 3.75 19.20
N ASP A 2 5.86 3.63 18.44
CA ASP A 2 5.72 3.30 17.03
C ASP A 2 5.55 1.81 16.81
N LYS A 3 4.45 1.45 16.18
CA LYS A 3 4.22 0.09 15.75
C LYS A 3 4.17 0.08 14.23
N THR A 4 4.99 -0.74 13.63
CA THR A 4 4.99 -0.90 12.20
C THR A 4 4.39 -2.26 11.86
N THR A 5 3.37 -2.26 11.02
CA THR A 5 2.81 -3.49 10.49
C THR A 5 3.72 -3.97 9.36
N THR A 6 4.19 -5.18 9.47
CA THR A 6 5.10 -5.79 8.51
C THR A 6 4.39 -6.95 7.80
N ARG A 7 5.07 -7.57 6.84
CA ARG A 7 4.56 -8.80 6.22
C ARG A 7 4.31 -9.89 7.25
N SER A 8 5.18 -9.97 8.25
CA SER A 8 5.02 -10.93 9.34
C SER A 8 3.73 -10.69 10.10
N THR A 9 3.42 -9.42 10.39
CA THR A 9 2.18 -9.03 11.04
C THR A 9 0.96 -9.43 10.20
N LEU A 10 1.04 -9.20 8.90
CA LEU A 10 -0.04 -9.55 7.97
C LEU A 10 -0.21 -11.07 7.89
N SER A 11 0.88 -11.83 7.85
CA SER A 11 0.84 -13.30 7.83
C SER A 11 0.16 -13.84 9.09
N GLU A 12 0.47 -13.26 10.23
CA GLU A 12 -0.14 -13.67 11.51
C GLU A 12 -1.64 -13.38 11.52
N ALA A 13 -2.05 -12.23 10.96
CA ALA A 13 -3.46 -11.90 10.83
C ALA A 13 -4.20 -12.89 9.92
N VAL A 14 -3.59 -13.28 8.81
CA VAL A 14 -4.15 -14.29 7.90
C VAL A 14 -4.26 -15.62 8.62
N PHE A 15 -3.22 -16.02 9.34
CA PHE A 15 -3.21 -17.25 10.10
C PHE A 15 -4.38 -17.30 11.09
N LYS A 16 -4.60 -16.21 11.82
CA LYS A 16 -5.67 -16.14 12.83
C LYS A 16 -7.07 -16.12 12.22
N ASN A 17 -7.24 -15.51 11.07
CA ASN A 17 -8.57 -15.21 10.52
C ASN A 17 -9.01 -16.13 9.38
N VAL A 18 -8.08 -16.80 8.71
CA VAL A 18 -8.40 -17.56 7.50
C VAL A 18 -8.33 -19.07 7.72
N GLY A 19 -7.65 -19.53 8.77
CA GLY A 19 -7.58 -20.96 9.07
C GLY A 19 -6.51 -21.72 8.29
N LEU A 20 -5.58 -21.02 7.68
CA LEU A 20 -4.43 -21.63 7.01
C LEU A 20 -3.31 -21.90 8.02
N SER A 21 -2.36 -22.75 7.66
CA SER A 21 -1.16 -22.92 8.46
C SER A 21 -0.32 -21.65 8.43
N ARG A 22 0.69 -21.56 9.31
CA ARG A 22 1.59 -20.40 9.33
C ARG A 22 2.37 -20.28 8.03
N ASN A 23 2.85 -21.39 7.48
CA ASN A 23 3.59 -21.40 6.23
C ASN A 23 2.70 -20.99 5.05
N GLU A 24 1.48 -21.52 5.01
CA GLU A 24 0.52 -21.16 3.97
C GLU A 24 0.14 -19.68 4.05
N SER A 25 -0.04 -19.17 5.27
CA SER A 25 -0.36 -17.75 5.48
C SER A 25 0.75 -16.84 5.00
N ALA A 26 2.01 -17.16 5.29
CA ALA A 26 3.15 -16.41 4.83
C ALA A 26 3.26 -16.46 3.29
N THR A 27 3.06 -17.64 2.71
CA THR A 27 3.09 -17.81 1.26
C THR A 27 2.00 -16.99 0.58
N LEU A 28 0.81 -16.97 1.15
CA LEU A 28 -0.30 -16.20 0.61
C LEU A 28 0.01 -14.71 0.61
N VAL A 29 0.51 -14.18 1.72
CA VAL A 29 0.88 -12.77 1.84
C VAL A 29 1.97 -12.42 0.82
N ASP A 30 2.99 -13.26 0.72
CA ASP A 30 4.08 -13.04 -0.24
C ASP A 30 3.58 -13.08 -1.69
N SER A 31 2.62 -13.96 -1.99
CA SER A 31 2.01 -14.03 -3.32
C SER A 31 1.27 -12.75 -3.68
N VAL A 32 0.53 -12.19 -2.74
CA VAL A 32 -0.20 -10.93 -2.98
C VAL A 32 0.77 -9.81 -3.31
N PHE A 33 1.81 -9.64 -2.51
CA PHE A 33 2.81 -8.61 -2.76
C PHE A 33 3.61 -8.88 -4.03
N GLY A 34 3.87 -10.15 -4.32
CA GLY A 34 4.54 -10.55 -5.56
C GLY A 34 3.75 -10.16 -6.80
N GLU A 35 2.45 -10.33 -6.79
CA GLU A 35 1.59 -9.92 -7.90
C GLU A 35 1.55 -8.40 -8.06
N ILE A 36 1.48 -7.67 -6.95
CA ILE A 36 1.52 -6.22 -6.99
C ILE A 36 2.85 -5.75 -7.60
N LEU A 37 3.96 -6.30 -7.12
CA LEU A 37 5.29 -5.96 -7.62
C LEU A 37 5.44 -6.25 -9.11
N LYS A 38 4.97 -7.41 -9.55
CA LYS A 38 5.03 -7.82 -10.95
C LYS A 38 4.30 -6.84 -11.87
N SER A 39 3.12 -6.41 -11.47
CA SER A 39 2.35 -5.42 -12.25
C SER A 39 3.09 -4.08 -12.32
N LEU A 40 3.63 -3.62 -11.20
CA LEU A 40 4.34 -2.34 -11.15
C LEU A 40 5.64 -2.38 -11.97
N ILE A 41 6.35 -3.49 -11.95
CA ILE A 41 7.55 -3.67 -12.76
C ILE A 41 7.20 -3.57 -14.26
N ASN A 42 6.05 -4.09 -14.66
CA ASN A 42 5.59 -4.01 -16.04
C ASN A 42 5.04 -2.62 -16.42
N GLY A 43 4.99 -1.70 -15.48
CA GLY A 43 4.48 -0.35 -15.72
C GLY A 43 2.98 -0.22 -15.57
N ASP A 44 2.32 -1.22 -15.01
CA ASP A 44 0.87 -1.22 -14.82
C ASP A 44 0.51 -0.71 -13.44
N ASP A 45 -0.48 0.15 -13.36
CA ASP A 45 -1.02 0.60 -12.09
C ASP A 45 -1.75 -0.55 -11.40
N VAL A 46 -1.75 -0.53 -10.06
CA VAL A 46 -2.48 -1.52 -9.27
C VAL A 46 -3.53 -0.81 -8.43
N LYS A 47 -4.80 -1.11 -8.72
CA LYS A 47 -5.91 -0.52 -8.00
C LYS A 47 -6.53 -1.54 -7.05
N ILE A 48 -6.56 -1.19 -5.78
CA ILE A 48 -7.19 -2.01 -4.74
C ILE A 48 -8.43 -1.25 -4.25
N SER A 49 -9.61 -1.75 -4.59
CA SER A 49 -10.87 -1.08 -4.26
C SER A 49 -10.97 -0.74 -2.78
N SER A 50 -11.42 0.47 -2.50
CA SER A 50 -11.61 0.99 -1.15
C SER A 50 -10.33 1.18 -0.35
N PHE A 51 -9.19 0.81 -0.89
CA PHE A 51 -7.89 0.98 -0.25
C PHE A 51 -7.08 2.08 -0.91
N GLY A 52 -6.74 1.91 -2.17
CA GLY A 52 -5.96 2.90 -2.89
C GLY A 52 -5.42 2.36 -4.19
N THR A 53 -4.61 3.19 -4.85
CA THR A 53 -4.02 2.86 -6.13
C THR A 53 -2.53 3.12 -6.09
N PHE A 54 -1.74 2.14 -6.52
CA PHE A 54 -0.31 2.31 -6.77
C PHE A 54 -0.16 2.76 -8.23
N VAL A 55 0.39 3.94 -8.43
CA VAL A 55 0.53 4.54 -9.76
C VAL A 55 2.00 4.55 -10.15
N VAL A 56 2.31 4.02 -11.32
CA VAL A 56 3.66 4.05 -11.88
C VAL A 56 3.76 5.24 -12.82
N ARG A 57 4.76 6.07 -12.62
CA ARG A 57 5.01 7.23 -13.48
C ARG A 57 6.40 7.18 -14.06
N GLN A 58 6.48 7.48 -15.34
CA GLN A 58 7.75 7.65 -16.02
C GLN A 58 8.15 9.11 -15.93
N LYS A 59 9.27 9.36 -15.29
CA LYS A 59 9.82 10.71 -15.19
C LYS A 59 10.95 10.88 -16.18
N LYS A 60 10.85 11.89 -17.01
CA LYS A 60 11.87 12.20 -18.01
C LYS A 60 13.10 12.79 -17.35
N GLU A 61 14.23 12.65 -18.02
CA GLU A 61 15.44 13.35 -17.63
C GLU A 61 15.18 14.84 -17.56
N ARG A 62 15.71 15.47 -16.54
CA ARG A 62 15.57 16.91 -16.35
C ARG A 62 16.82 17.45 -15.68
N ILE A 63 16.95 18.78 -15.69
CA ILE A 63 18.03 19.45 -15.00
C ILE A 63 17.48 19.96 -13.66
N GLY A 64 18.07 19.48 -12.58
CA GLY A 64 17.78 19.97 -11.23
C GLY A 64 18.84 20.95 -10.80
N ARG A 65 18.65 21.55 -9.66
CA ARG A 65 19.59 22.53 -9.10
C ARG A 65 19.87 22.20 -7.65
N ASN A 66 21.15 22.16 -7.29
CA ASN A 66 21.54 21.95 -5.91
C ASN A 66 21.20 23.20 -5.10
N PRO A 67 20.33 23.11 -4.08
CA PRO A 67 19.92 24.28 -3.32
C PRO A 67 21.03 24.94 -2.52
N LYS A 68 22.12 24.21 -2.21
CA LYS A 68 23.25 24.75 -1.45
C LYS A 68 24.24 25.50 -2.32
N THR A 69 24.49 25.01 -3.53
CA THR A 69 25.51 25.59 -4.40
C THR A 69 24.95 26.32 -5.60
N GLY A 70 23.66 26.11 -5.90
CA GLY A 70 23.03 26.64 -7.11
C GLY A 70 23.48 25.95 -8.38
N GLN A 71 24.31 24.92 -8.28
CA GLN A 71 24.84 24.20 -9.42
C GLN A 71 23.77 23.33 -10.08
N GLU A 72 23.72 23.33 -11.40
CA GLU A 72 22.82 22.47 -12.16
C GLU A 72 23.33 21.04 -12.13
N VAL A 73 22.42 20.11 -11.86
CA VAL A 73 22.71 18.68 -11.80
C VAL A 73 21.69 17.93 -12.65
N PRO A 74 22.14 17.09 -13.60
CA PRO A 74 21.19 16.29 -14.38
C PRO A 74 20.52 15.25 -13.52
N ILE A 75 19.20 15.11 -13.67
CA ILE A 75 18.41 14.08 -13.01
C ILE A 75 18.00 13.09 -14.10
N THR A 76 18.44 11.84 -13.97
CA THR A 76 18.19 10.82 -14.98
C THR A 76 16.71 10.43 -15.07
N ALA A 77 16.29 9.97 -16.23
CA ALA A 77 14.97 9.40 -16.41
C ALA A 77 14.80 8.18 -15.51
N ARG A 78 13.62 8.03 -14.93
CA ARG A 78 13.35 6.91 -14.02
C ARG A 78 11.86 6.65 -13.90
N SER A 79 11.52 5.45 -13.42
CA SER A 79 10.16 5.11 -13.03
C SER A 79 10.01 5.33 -11.54
N VAL A 80 8.89 5.89 -11.13
CA VAL A 80 8.57 6.07 -9.72
C VAL A 80 7.18 5.51 -9.45
N VAL A 81 6.98 5.05 -8.22
CA VAL A 81 5.69 4.53 -7.76
C VAL A 81 5.16 5.46 -6.69
N THR A 82 3.91 5.87 -6.84
CA THR A 82 3.22 6.65 -5.82
C THR A 82 1.97 5.92 -5.39
N PHE A 83 1.59 6.07 -4.13
CA PHE A 83 0.36 5.50 -3.59
C PHE A 83 -0.66 6.60 -3.39
N ARG A 84 -1.87 6.40 -3.92
CA ARG A 84 -3.00 7.29 -3.71
C ARG A 84 -4.04 6.59 -2.86
N ALA A 85 -4.23 7.06 -1.65
CA ALA A 85 -5.25 6.51 -0.76
C ALA A 85 -6.64 6.80 -1.32
N SER A 86 -7.54 5.82 -1.19
CA SER A 86 -8.93 6.02 -1.54
C SER A 86 -9.63 6.96 -0.55
N ASN A 87 -10.77 7.51 -0.95
CA ASN A 87 -11.55 8.34 -0.03
C ASN A 87 -12.03 7.54 1.18
N VAL A 88 -12.34 6.26 0.98
CA VAL A 88 -12.75 5.37 2.07
C VAL A 88 -11.61 5.21 3.07
N LEU A 89 -10.39 4.96 2.58
CA LEU A 89 -9.22 4.83 3.45
C LEU A 89 -8.95 6.13 4.21
N LYS A 90 -8.97 7.25 3.51
CA LYS A 90 -8.74 8.57 4.15
C LYS A 90 -9.75 8.84 5.24
N SER A 91 -11.02 8.53 4.98
CA SER A 91 -12.08 8.74 5.96
C SER A 91 -11.85 7.90 7.22
N LYS A 92 -11.47 6.64 7.05
CA LYS A 92 -11.24 5.74 8.18
C LYS A 92 -10.01 6.15 8.99
N VAL A 93 -8.95 6.58 8.32
CA VAL A 93 -7.73 7.03 9.00
C VAL A 93 -7.98 8.32 9.78
N ASN A 94 -8.84 9.19 9.26
CA ASN A 94 -9.14 10.47 9.89
C ASN A 94 -10.26 10.40 10.93
N SER A 95 -10.78 9.22 11.20
CA SER A 95 -11.78 9.05 12.25
C SER A 95 -11.18 9.43 13.60
N LYS A 96 -11.83 10.37 14.30
CA LYS A 96 -11.37 10.84 15.60
C LYS A 96 -11.75 9.91 16.74
N ASN A 97 -12.74 9.06 16.52
CA ASN A 97 -13.25 8.17 17.54
C ASN A 97 -12.73 6.76 17.33
N LYS A 98 -11.67 6.41 18.05
CA LYS A 98 -11.04 5.10 17.93
C LYS A 98 -11.96 3.95 18.35
N MET A 99 -12.93 4.22 19.20
CA MET A 99 -13.87 3.18 19.64
C MET A 99 -14.83 2.77 18.51
N ASN A 100 -15.15 3.71 17.64
CA ASN A 100 -16.02 3.42 16.50
C ASN A 100 -15.25 2.73 15.37
N LEU A 101 -13.94 2.76 15.41
CA LEU A 101 -13.13 2.16 14.35
C LEU A 101 -13.37 0.66 14.22
N GLU A 102 -13.45 -0.04 15.34
CA GLU A 102 -13.72 -1.48 15.32
C GLU A 102 -15.10 -1.79 14.76
N GLU A 103 -16.09 -0.99 15.10
CA GLU A 103 -17.44 -1.11 14.57
C GLU A 103 -17.45 -0.86 13.05
N GLU A 104 -16.76 0.16 12.59
CA GLU A 104 -16.63 0.45 11.17
C GLU A 104 -15.98 -0.69 10.41
N LEU A 105 -14.94 -1.27 10.95
CA LEU A 105 -14.26 -2.41 10.36
C LEU A 105 -15.16 -3.63 10.33
N HIS A 106 -15.96 -3.82 11.37
CA HIS A 106 -16.92 -4.92 11.43
C HIS A 106 -17.99 -4.76 10.34
N GLU A 107 -18.56 -3.56 10.20
CA GLU A 107 -19.53 -3.26 9.15
C GLU A 107 -18.95 -3.46 7.77
N PHE A 108 -17.72 -3.05 7.56
CA PHE A 108 -17.01 -3.23 6.30
C PHE A 108 -16.88 -4.71 5.93
N LYS A 109 -16.53 -5.55 6.91
CA LYS A 109 -16.43 -6.99 6.71
C LYS A 109 -17.80 -7.61 6.40
N VAL A 110 -18.83 -7.22 7.13
CA VAL A 110 -20.18 -7.72 6.92
C VAL A 110 -20.66 -7.35 5.53
N THR A 111 -20.46 -6.09 5.12
CA THR A 111 -20.85 -5.63 3.79
C THR A 111 -20.15 -6.42 2.70
N ARG A 112 -18.89 -6.78 2.92
CA ARG A 112 -18.11 -7.53 1.95
C ARG A 112 -18.48 -9.02 1.88
N SER A 113 -19.00 -9.56 2.97
CA SER A 113 -19.39 -10.98 2.99
C SER A 113 -20.70 -11.25 2.27
N ILE A 114 -21.44 -10.20 1.98
CA ILE A 114 -22.68 -10.30 1.21
C ILE A 114 -22.34 -10.23 -0.28
#